data_e921f56dabc36599887b507a86c3ead5
#
_entry.id   e921f56dabc36599887b507a86c3ead5
#
_cell.length_a   1.000
_cell.length_b   1.000
_cell.length_c   1.000
_cell.angle_alpha   90.00
_cell.angle_beta   90.00
_cell.angle_gamma   90.00
#
_symmetry.space_group_name_H-M   'P 1'
#
loop_
_entity.id
_entity.type
_entity.pdbx_description
1 polymer ?
#
loop_
_entity_poly.entity_id
_entity_poly.type
_entity_poly.pdbx_seq_one_letter_code
_entity_poly.pdbx_strand_id
1 'polypeptide(L)'
;ITPIAKDAFVFFVNKDNTIENLTLEQIQQIYSGKIKNWRNVEGPNIEIIAYQCPTNSFTQAGMLKLVMKDKMMTPPQDSLNSSNGNIVDVISQYVNQNNSIAYSYLYNANTMYKNENIKFLSINGVAPTYDNVKNGLYNLQTTYYAVVKKGVQENSNVSKLLNEIKNEKGQEIVREAGYVQNY
;
A
#
# COMPACT_ATOMS: atom_id res chain seq x y z
N ILE A 1 17.86 16.51 2.21
CA ILE A 1 16.86 15.41 2.08
C ILE A 1 17.60 14.20 1.54
N THR A 2 17.52 13.07 2.26
CA THR A 2 18.21 11.82 1.93
C THR A 2 17.20 10.69 1.89
N PRO A 3 17.05 9.93 0.79
CA PRO A 3 16.18 8.76 0.76
C PRO A 3 16.76 7.68 1.68
N ILE A 4 15.91 6.97 2.42
CA ILE A 4 16.37 5.96 3.39
C ILE A 4 15.71 4.59 3.21
N ALA A 5 14.48 4.55 2.73
CA ALA A 5 13.74 3.32 2.51
C ALA A 5 12.66 3.52 1.43
N LYS A 6 12.16 2.43 0.88
CA LYS A 6 10.97 2.41 -0.01
C LYS A 6 9.87 1.58 0.63
N ASP A 7 8.62 1.87 0.22
CA ASP A 7 7.44 1.07 0.54
C ASP A 7 6.52 1.00 -0.68
N ALA A 8 5.70 -0.03 -0.76
CA ALA A 8 4.73 -0.19 -1.83
C ALA A 8 3.32 0.22 -1.35
N PHE A 9 2.55 0.86 -2.23
CA PHE A 9 1.14 1.06 -2.03
C PHE A 9 0.39 -0.11 -2.67
N VAL A 10 -0.27 -0.93 -1.85
CA VAL A 10 -0.80 -2.23 -2.23
C VAL A 10 -2.31 -2.29 -2.13
N PHE A 11 -2.91 -3.13 -2.98
CA PHE A 11 -4.31 -3.52 -2.91
C PHE A 11 -4.39 -4.97 -2.47
N PHE A 12 -5.38 -5.27 -1.66
CA PHE A 12 -5.58 -6.62 -1.15
C PHE A 12 -7.07 -6.96 -1.03
N VAL A 13 -7.33 -8.23 -1.09
CA VAL A 13 -8.66 -8.85 -0.99
C VAL A 13 -8.59 -10.00 0.02
N ASN A 14 -9.74 -10.56 0.38
CA ASN A 14 -9.77 -11.83 1.10
C ASN A 14 -9.08 -12.92 0.26
N LYS A 15 -8.37 -13.85 0.89
CA LYS A 15 -7.64 -14.92 0.21
C LYS A 15 -8.52 -15.78 -0.71
N ASP A 16 -9.81 -15.93 -0.36
CA ASP A 16 -10.78 -16.73 -1.11
C ASP A 16 -11.38 -15.99 -2.32
N ASN A 17 -11.06 -14.69 -2.50
CA ASN A 17 -11.39 -13.97 -3.72
C ASN A 17 -10.59 -14.55 -4.89
N THR A 18 -11.22 -14.75 -6.05
CA THR A 18 -10.57 -15.36 -7.22
C THR A 18 -9.70 -14.41 -8.03
N ILE A 19 -9.77 -13.11 -7.76
CA ILE A 19 -8.98 -12.08 -8.46
C ILE A 19 -7.54 -12.10 -7.94
N GLU A 20 -6.58 -12.14 -8.88
CA GLU A 20 -5.14 -12.12 -8.62
C GLU A 20 -4.47 -10.85 -9.13
N ASN A 21 -5.09 -10.19 -10.10
CA ASN A 21 -4.53 -9.02 -10.78
C ASN A 21 -5.61 -8.03 -11.17
N LEU A 22 -5.30 -6.74 -11.06
CA LEU A 22 -6.10 -5.66 -11.62
C LEU A 22 -5.19 -4.69 -12.37
N THR A 23 -5.71 -4.06 -13.40
CA THR A 23 -5.03 -2.90 -13.97
C THR A 23 -5.25 -1.67 -13.07
N LEU A 24 -4.32 -0.72 -13.14
CA LEU A 24 -4.49 0.56 -12.42
C LEU A 24 -5.79 1.27 -12.82
N GLU A 25 -6.18 1.17 -14.10
CA GLU A 25 -7.42 1.73 -14.59
C GLU A 25 -8.65 1.04 -13.98
N GLN A 26 -8.67 -0.29 -13.88
CA GLN A 26 -9.74 -1.03 -13.22
C GLN A 26 -9.89 -0.62 -11.75
N ILE A 27 -8.79 -0.45 -11.03
CA ILE A 27 -8.81 0.07 -9.65
C ILE A 27 -9.43 1.46 -9.61
N GLN A 28 -9.01 2.37 -10.48
CA GLN A 28 -9.60 3.71 -10.56
C GLN A 28 -11.11 3.65 -10.87
N GLN A 29 -11.54 2.74 -11.74
CA GLN A 29 -12.94 2.55 -12.08
C GLN A 29 -13.75 1.95 -10.92
N ILE A 30 -13.18 1.04 -10.15
CA ILE A 30 -13.80 0.50 -8.92
C ILE A 30 -14.01 1.65 -7.92
N TYR A 31 -12.99 2.38 -7.58
CA TYR A 31 -13.06 3.44 -6.57
C TYR A 31 -13.79 4.70 -7.04
N SER A 32 -13.99 4.90 -8.33
CA SER A 32 -14.90 5.93 -8.88
C SER A 32 -16.34 5.43 -9.11
N GLY A 33 -16.66 4.17 -8.74
CA GLY A 33 -17.99 3.59 -8.83
C GLY A 33 -18.45 3.23 -10.25
N LYS A 34 -17.55 3.22 -11.23
CA LYS A 34 -17.83 2.79 -12.60
C LYS A 34 -17.90 1.26 -12.71
N ILE A 35 -17.03 0.55 -11.99
CA ILE A 35 -17.07 -0.90 -11.84
C ILE A 35 -17.59 -1.20 -10.43
N LYS A 36 -18.71 -1.90 -10.34
CA LYS A 36 -19.39 -2.25 -9.08
C LYS A 36 -19.55 -3.75 -8.87
N ASN A 37 -19.13 -4.55 -9.82
CA ASN A 37 -19.28 -6.00 -9.76
C ASN A 37 -18.01 -6.67 -10.26
N TRP A 38 -17.54 -7.70 -9.54
CA TRP A 38 -16.31 -8.42 -9.87
C TRP A 38 -16.36 -9.08 -11.25
N ARG A 39 -17.53 -9.44 -11.78
CA ARG A 39 -17.65 -9.98 -13.14
C ARG A 39 -17.14 -9.03 -14.23
N ASN A 40 -17.09 -7.73 -13.95
CA ASN A 40 -16.58 -6.74 -14.91
C ASN A 40 -15.04 -6.75 -15.01
N VAL A 41 -14.39 -7.52 -14.15
CA VAL A 41 -12.93 -7.73 -14.10
C VAL A 41 -12.61 -9.22 -14.04
N GLU A 42 -13.42 -10.05 -14.71
CA GLU A 42 -13.26 -11.52 -14.84
C GLU A 42 -13.42 -12.30 -13.53
N GLY A 43 -14.03 -11.69 -12.53
CA GLY A 43 -14.34 -12.31 -11.24
C GLY A 43 -15.77 -12.86 -11.16
N PRO A 44 -16.17 -13.33 -9.98
CA PRO A 44 -17.51 -13.86 -9.74
C PRO A 44 -18.58 -12.77 -9.87
N ASN A 45 -19.82 -13.18 -10.11
CA ASN A 45 -20.96 -12.24 -10.21
C ASN A 45 -21.45 -11.80 -8.82
N ILE A 46 -20.61 -11.01 -8.13
CA ILE A 46 -20.92 -10.41 -6.82
C ILE A 46 -20.54 -8.94 -6.82
N GLU A 47 -21.24 -8.13 -6.03
CA GLU A 47 -20.98 -6.70 -5.88
C GLU A 47 -19.66 -6.45 -5.16
N ILE A 48 -18.90 -5.44 -5.60
CA ILE A 48 -17.63 -5.04 -4.98
C ILE A 48 -17.90 -4.10 -3.80
N ILE A 49 -17.36 -4.43 -2.65
CA ILE A 49 -17.26 -3.50 -1.51
C ILE A 49 -15.85 -2.89 -1.51
N ALA A 50 -15.76 -1.65 -1.96
CA ALA A 50 -14.48 -0.91 -2.03
C ALA A 50 -14.27 -0.10 -0.75
N TYR A 51 -13.53 -0.66 0.20
CA TYR A 51 -13.21 0.02 1.45
C TYR A 51 -12.24 1.19 1.26
N GLN A 52 -12.48 2.26 1.99
CA GLN A 52 -11.65 3.47 1.96
C GLN A 52 -11.11 3.79 3.35
N CYS A 53 -9.91 4.34 3.40
CA CYS A 53 -9.32 4.83 4.65
C CYS A 53 -9.90 6.20 5.03
N PRO A 54 -9.83 6.61 6.32
CA PRO A 54 -10.25 7.93 6.75
C PRO A 54 -9.59 9.05 5.93
N THR A 55 -10.34 10.10 5.63
CA THR A 55 -9.91 11.19 4.74
C THR A 55 -8.64 11.92 5.21
N ASN A 56 -8.37 11.93 6.49
CA ASN A 56 -7.18 12.53 7.11
C ASN A 56 -6.01 11.54 7.30
N SER A 57 -6.14 10.30 6.80
CA SER A 57 -5.07 9.30 6.93
C SER A 57 -4.00 9.46 5.86
N PHE A 58 -2.77 9.07 6.22
CA PHE A 58 -1.65 9.01 5.26
C PHE A 58 -1.94 8.03 4.11
N THR A 59 -2.61 6.92 4.40
CA THR A 59 -2.99 5.92 3.39
C THR A 59 -4.00 6.49 2.39
N GLN A 60 -4.99 7.27 2.85
CA GLN A 60 -5.93 7.94 1.96
C GLN A 60 -5.23 8.97 1.07
N ALA A 61 -4.30 9.74 1.63
CA ALA A 61 -3.49 10.67 0.84
C ALA A 61 -2.66 9.95 -0.23
N GLY A 62 -2.12 8.76 0.11
CA GLY A 62 -1.44 7.88 -0.86
C GLY A 62 -2.36 7.43 -1.99
N MET A 63 -3.57 6.98 -1.67
CA MET A 63 -4.59 6.58 -2.65
C MET A 63 -4.89 7.71 -3.64
N LEU A 64 -5.13 8.91 -3.13
CA LEU A 64 -5.43 10.08 -3.98
C LEU A 64 -4.23 10.45 -4.86
N LYS A 65 -3.02 10.47 -4.30
CA LYS A 65 -1.82 10.93 -5.01
C LYS A 65 -1.28 9.89 -6.01
N LEU A 66 -1.16 8.63 -5.61
CA LEU A 66 -0.49 7.60 -6.41
C LEU A 66 -1.43 6.92 -7.39
N VAL A 67 -2.70 6.77 -7.02
CA VAL A 67 -3.67 5.95 -7.75
C VAL A 67 -4.70 6.82 -8.47
N MET A 68 -5.49 7.58 -7.72
CA MET A 68 -6.61 8.32 -8.30
C MET A 68 -6.14 9.54 -9.10
N LYS A 69 -5.07 10.20 -8.66
CA LYS A 69 -4.56 11.44 -9.26
C LYS A 69 -5.68 12.49 -9.29
N ASP A 70 -6.13 12.87 -10.49
CA ASP A 70 -7.21 13.87 -10.66
C ASP A 70 -8.62 13.24 -10.75
N LYS A 71 -8.74 11.91 -10.58
CA LYS A 71 -10.03 11.21 -10.63
C LYS A 71 -10.73 11.27 -9.28
N MET A 72 -12.02 11.54 -9.30
CA MET A 72 -12.84 11.55 -8.09
C MET A 72 -13.16 10.14 -7.63
N MET A 73 -13.09 9.92 -6.33
CA MET A 73 -13.61 8.71 -5.67
C MET A 73 -15.10 8.90 -5.36
N THR A 74 -15.88 7.81 -5.42
CA THR A 74 -17.22 7.81 -4.83
C THR A 74 -17.10 7.93 -3.31
N PRO A 75 -18.10 8.51 -2.62
CA PRO A 75 -18.19 8.38 -1.18
C PRO A 75 -18.14 6.89 -0.77
N PRO A 76 -17.49 6.55 0.36
CA PRO A 76 -17.47 5.18 0.84
C PRO A 76 -18.90 4.69 1.07
N GLN A 77 -19.20 3.45 0.59
CA GLN A 77 -20.54 2.84 0.71
C GLN A 77 -20.91 2.57 2.18
N ASP A 78 -19.92 2.14 2.97
CA ASP A 78 -20.02 2.07 4.42
C ASP A 78 -18.94 2.95 5.02
N SER A 79 -19.34 3.86 5.89
CA SER A 79 -18.38 4.52 6.74
C SER A 79 -17.77 3.44 7.63
N LEU A 80 -16.64 2.88 7.22
CA LEU A 80 -15.71 2.32 8.19
C LEU A 80 -15.33 3.48 9.10
N ASN A 81 -16.20 3.75 10.05
CA ASN A 81 -15.86 4.48 11.26
C ASN A 81 -14.86 3.60 12.02
N SER A 82 -13.73 3.31 11.38
CA SER A 82 -12.59 2.68 12.02
C SER A 82 -11.87 3.72 12.86
N SER A 83 -12.62 4.29 13.79
CA SER A 83 -11.99 5.01 14.90
C SER A 83 -11.02 4.10 15.68
N ASN A 84 -11.09 2.77 15.50
CA ASN A 84 -10.32 1.81 16.26
C ASN A 84 -9.95 0.50 15.50
N GLY A 85 -10.20 0.37 14.20
CA GLY A 85 -9.94 -0.87 13.46
C GLY A 85 -8.96 -0.67 12.31
N ASN A 86 -7.97 -1.54 12.24
CA ASN A 86 -7.10 -1.63 11.08
C ASN A 86 -7.90 -2.20 9.90
N ILE A 87 -7.80 -1.59 8.72
CA ILE A 87 -8.50 -2.03 7.52
C ILE A 87 -8.16 -3.48 7.12
N VAL A 88 -6.96 -3.97 7.46
CA VAL A 88 -6.55 -5.35 7.25
C VAL A 88 -7.40 -6.30 8.10
N ASP A 89 -7.63 -5.97 9.37
CA ASP A 89 -8.45 -6.77 10.27
C ASP A 89 -9.92 -6.79 9.82
N VAL A 90 -10.42 -5.65 9.36
CA VAL A 90 -11.80 -5.56 8.84
C VAL A 90 -11.99 -6.53 7.69
N ILE A 91 -11.12 -6.54 6.69
CA ILE A 91 -11.27 -7.44 5.53
C ILE A 91 -11.03 -8.90 5.90
N SER A 92 -10.12 -9.18 6.84
CA SER A 92 -9.83 -10.53 7.27
C SER A 92 -10.89 -11.15 8.17
N GLN A 93 -11.56 -10.32 9.01
CA GLN A 93 -12.60 -10.79 9.94
C GLN A 93 -13.92 -11.10 9.23
N TYR A 94 -14.19 -10.45 8.11
CA TYR A 94 -15.35 -10.77 7.27
C TYR A 94 -15.07 -12.01 6.41
N VAL A 95 -14.87 -13.15 7.05
CA VAL A 95 -14.56 -14.45 6.45
C VAL A 95 -15.55 -14.87 5.35
N ASN A 96 -16.74 -14.27 5.29
CA ASN A 96 -17.74 -14.50 4.27
C ASN A 96 -17.79 -13.42 3.18
N GLN A 97 -16.92 -12.39 3.22
CA GLN A 97 -16.94 -11.29 2.25
C GLN A 97 -15.74 -11.38 1.30
N ASN A 98 -15.77 -12.40 0.43
CA ASN A 98 -14.84 -12.52 -0.69
C ASN A 98 -15.06 -11.42 -1.77
N ASN A 99 -15.95 -10.46 -1.50
CA ASN A 99 -16.30 -9.37 -2.41
C ASN A 99 -15.63 -8.03 -2.08
N SER A 100 -14.81 -7.97 -1.02
CA SER A 100 -14.17 -6.74 -0.57
C SER A 100 -12.81 -6.49 -1.22
N ILE A 101 -12.49 -5.21 -1.46
CA ILE A 101 -11.16 -4.74 -1.81
C ILE A 101 -10.77 -3.56 -0.92
N ALA A 102 -9.51 -3.51 -0.50
CA ALA A 102 -8.94 -2.37 0.21
C ALA A 102 -7.49 -2.12 -0.17
N TYR A 103 -6.90 -1.08 0.41
CA TYR A 103 -5.53 -0.65 0.15
C TYR A 103 -4.81 -0.23 1.43
N SER A 104 -3.50 -0.36 1.42
CA SER A 104 -2.61 0.10 2.49
C SER A 104 -1.19 0.26 1.93
N TYR A 105 -0.25 0.64 2.81
CA TYR A 105 1.16 0.42 2.54
C TYR A 105 1.56 -1.01 2.89
N LEU A 106 2.48 -1.57 2.11
CA LEU A 106 2.91 -2.98 2.25
C LEU A 106 3.46 -3.27 3.65
N TYR A 107 4.28 -2.36 4.19
CA TYR A 107 4.76 -2.48 5.56
C TYR A 107 3.62 -2.66 6.57
N ASN A 108 2.58 -1.83 6.48
CA ASN A 108 1.45 -1.94 7.39
C ASN A 108 0.71 -3.26 7.23
N ALA A 109 0.38 -3.64 6.00
CA ALA A 109 -0.45 -4.82 5.73
C ALA A 109 0.29 -6.15 5.89
N ASN A 110 1.61 -6.18 5.65
CA ASN A 110 2.41 -7.41 5.64
C ASN A 110 3.26 -7.60 6.90
N THR A 111 3.65 -6.52 7.58
CA THR A 111 4.56 -6.56 8.73
C THR A 111 3.86 -6.18 10.03
N MET A 112 3.23 -5.01 10.07
CA MET A 112 2.60 -4.50 11.29
C MET A 112 1.29 -5.23 11.63
N TYR A 113 0.48 -5.54 10.61
CA TYR A 113 -0.83 -6.14 10.74
C TYR A 113 -0.98 -7.39 9.87
N LYS A 114 0.08 -8.21 9.85
CA LYS A 114 0.10 -9.44 9.06
C LYS A 114 -1.12 -10.31 9.34
N ASN A 115 -1.82 -10.69 8.26
CA ASN A 115 -2.99 -11.55 8.34
C ASN A 115 -3.01 -12.53 7.17
N GLU A 116 -3.14 -13.83 7.48
CA GLU A 116 -3.10 -14.91 6.51
C GLU A 116 -4.42 -15.07 5.70
N ASN A 117 -5.46 -14.33 6.08
CA ASN A 117 -6.75 -14.35 5.38
C ASN A 117 -6.87 -13.28 4.29
N ILE A 118 -5.80 -12.54 4.01
CA ILE A 118 -5.73 -11.62 2.87
C ILE A 118 -4.68 -12.07 1.88
N LYS A 119 -4.82 -11.61 0.64
CA LYS A 119 -3.79 -11.69 -0.40
C LYS A 119 -3.63 -10.36 -1.12
N PHE A 120 -2.40 -10.05 -1.51
CA PHE A 120 -2.09 -8.85 -2.28
C PHE A 120 -2.34 -9.09 -3.77
N LEU A 121 -2.94 -8.11 -4.43
CA LEU A 121 -3.16 -8.15 -5.87
C LEU A 121 -1.91 -7.67 -6.64
N SER A 122 -1.65 -8.30 -7.75
CA SER A 122 -0.77 -7.74 -8.76
C SER A 122 -1.43 -6.54 -9.42
N ILE A 123 -0.63 -5.53 -9.80
CA ILE A 123 -1.09 -4.35 -10.52
C ILE A 123 -0.43 -4.30 -11.88
N ASN A 124 -1.23 -4.30 -12.94
CA ASN A 124 -0.74 -4.41 -14.33
C ASN A 124 0.19 -5.63 -14.53
N GLY A 125 -0.12 -6.75 -13.88
CA GLY A 125 0.67 -7.98 -13.95
C GLY A 125 1.91 -8.03 -13.05
N VAL A 126 2.18 -6.99 -12.25
CA VAL A 126 3.35 -6.95 -11.35
C VAL A 126 2.91 -7.09 -9.90
N ALA A 127 3.38 -8.15 -9.23
CA ALA A 127 3.12 -8.38 -7.81
C ALA A 127 3.96 -7.44 -6.93
N PRO A 128 3.44 -7.01 -5.75
CA PRO A 128 4.15 -6.12 -4.83
C PRO A 128 5.20 -6.89 -3.98
N THR A 129 6.08 -7.64 -4.63
CA THR A 129 7.17 -8.34 -3.96
C THR A 129 8.30 -7.38 -3.61
N TYR A 130 9.13 -7.77 -2.63
CA TYR A 130 10.33 -7.02 -2.26
C TYR A 130 11.18 -6.67 -3.49
N ASP A 131 11.47 -7.67 -4.34
CA ASP A 131 12.33 -7.48 -5.52
C ASP A 131 11.69 -6.56 -6.56
N ASN A 132 10.39 -6.69 -6.82
CA ASN A 132 9.69 -5.83 -7.77
C ASN A 132 9.65 -4.37 -7.31
N VAL A 133 9.52 -4.13 -6.00
CA VAL A 133 9.58 -2.78 -5.43
C VAL A 133 11.01 -2.25 -5.45
N LYS A 134 12.00 -3.07 -5.04
CA LYS A 134 13.42 -2.69 -5.04
C LYS A 134 13.90 -2.29 -6.42
N ASN A 135 13.54 -3.08 -7.44
CA ASN A 135 13.96 -2.89 -8.83
C ASN A 135 13.09 -1.87 -9.60
N GLY A 136 12.08 -1.26 -8.95
CA GLY A 136 11.22 -0.26 -9.58
C GLY A 136 10.23 -0.82 -10.60
N LEU A 137 10.01 -2.13 -10.64
CA LEU A 137 9.03 -2.78 -11.52
C LEU A 137 7.60 -2.53 -11.02
N TYR A 138 7.39 -2.53 -9.70
CA TYR A 138 6.11 -2.19 -9.09
C TYR A 138 5.98 -0.68 -8.99
N ASN A 139 5.13 -0.07 -9.83
CA ASN A 139 5.07 1.38 -10.00
C ASN A 139 4.37 2.16 -8.88
N LEU A 140 3.57 1.50 -8.03
CA LEU A 140 2.90 2.15 -6.90
C LEU A 140 3.79 2.08 -5.67
N GLN A 141 4.83 2.88 -5.64
CA GLN A 141 5.80 2.94 -4.55
C GLN A 141 6.01 4.36 -4.04
N THR A 142 6.45 4.45 -2.80
CA THR A 142 6.85 5.70 -2.15
C THR A 142 8.25 5.54 -1.55
N THR A 143 8.91 6.67 -1.33
CA THR A 143 10.22 6.71 -0.69
C THR A 143 10.12 7.48 0.62
N TYR A 144 10.69 6.93 1.67
CA TYR A 144 10.90 7.62 2.94
C TYR A 144 12.20 8.40 2.92
N TYR A 145 12.18 9.59 3.47
CA TYR A 145 13.31 10.50 3.46
C TYR A 145 13.67 10.94 4.87
N ALA A 146 14.96 10.95 5.16
CA ALA A 146 15.48 11.72 6.27
C ALA A 146 15.66 13.19 5.84
N VAL A 147 15.13 14.09 6.66
CA VAL A 147 15.25 15.53 6.43
C VAL A 147 16.08 16.14 7.53
N VAL A 148 17.16 16.81 7.18
CA VAL A 148 18.05 17.49 8.11
C VAL A 148 18.11 18.97 7.80
N LYS A 149 18.43 19.79 8.82
CA LYS A 149 18.61 21.23 8.67
C LYS A 149 19.79 21.52 7.72
N LYS A 150 19.67 22.57 6.90
CA LYS A 150 20.76 23.02 6.05
C LYS A 150 21.98 23.45 6.90
N GLY A 151 23.19 23.08 6.46
CA GLY A 151 24.43 23.44 7.15
C GLY A 151 24.84 22.48 8.27
N VAL A 152 24.27 21.28 8.35
CA VAL A 152 24.76 20.23 9.25
C VAL A 152 26.18 19.85 8.87
N GLN A 153 27.10 19.89 9.85
CA GLN A 153 28.52 19.55 9.65
C GLN A 153 28.69 18.05 9.35
N GLU A 154 29.63 17.71 8.48
CA GLU A 154 29.86 16.32 8.02
C GLU A 154 30.27 15.37 9.15
N ASN A 155 30.97 15.86 10.16
CA ASN A 155 31.40 15.08 11.32
C ASN A 155 30.42 15.09 12.50
N SER A 156 29.24 15.72 12.33
CA SER A 156 28.21 15.74 13.36
C SER A 156 27.57 14.36 13.57
N ASN A 157 26.95 14.13 14.72
CA ASN A 157 26.21 12.88 15.01
C ASN A 157 25.05 12.66 14.03
N VAL A 158 24.43 13.73 13.52
CA VAL A 158 23.38 13.65 12.49
C VAL A 158 23.93 13.09 11.19
N SER A 159 25.07 13.59 10.72
CA SER A 159 25.72 13.11 9.49
C SER A 159 26.20 11.66 9.64
N LYS A 160 26.76 11.31 10.81
CA LYS A 160 27.16 9.92 11.12
C LYS A 160 25.95 8.98 11.08
N LEU A 161 24.83 9.34 11.72
CA LEU A 161 23.61 8.54 11.69
C LEU A 161 23.09 8.35 10.26
N LEU A 162 23.07 9.41 9.45
CA LEU A 162 22.63 9.29 8.05
C LEU A 162 23.55 8.36 7.24
N ASN A 163 24.85 8.40 7.48
CA ASN A 163 25.79 7.51 6.83
C ASN A 163 25.61 6.05 7.27
N GLU A 164 25.33 5.83 8.56
CA GLU A 164 25.00 4.50 9.06
C GLU A 164 23.70 3.94 8.44
N ILE A 165 22.64 4.74 8.31
CA ILE A 165 21.40 4.31 7.66
C ILE A 165 21.64 3.96 6.18
N LYS A 166 22.53 4.67 5.49
CA LYS A 166 22.81 4.49 4.06
C LYS A 166 23.76 3.33 3.76
N ASN A 167 24.60 2.94 4.71
CA ASN A 167 25.54 1.84 4.48
C ASN A 167 24.84 0.48 4.40
N GLU A 168 25.57 -0.55 4.00
CA GLU A 168 25.04 -1.90 3.81
C GLU A 168 24.32 -2.43 5.06
N LYS A 169 24.94 -2.27 6.24
CA LYS A 169 24.38 -2.71 7.52
C LYS A 169 23.11 -1.96 7.88
N GLY A 170 23.06 -0.64 7.69
CA GLY A 170 21.86 0.17 7.91
C GLY A 170 20.73 -0.20 6.96
N GLN A 171 21.06 -0.49 5.70
CA GLN A 171 20.06 -0.94 4.73
C GLN A 171 19.59 -2.39 4.98
N GLU A 172 20.41 -3.23 5.61
CA GLU A 172 19.96 -4.53 6.09
C GLU A 172 18.95 -4.40 7.24
N ILE A 173 19.18 -3.50 8.18
CA ILE A 173 18.21 -3.16 9.23
C ILE A 173 16.89 -2.66 8.63
N VAL A 174 16.94 -1.83 7.59
CA VAL A 174 15.74 -1.36 6.86
C VAL A 174 14.95 -2.56 6.30
N ARG A 175 15.63 -3.53 5.72
CA ARG A 175 15.01 -4.76 5.20
C ARG A 175 14.42 -5.62 6.32
N GLU A 176 15.17 -5.84 7.39
CA GLU A 176 14.74 -6.62 8.56
C GLU A 176 13.52 -5.97 9.26
N ALA A 177 13.45 -4.65 9.25
CA ALA A 177 12.29 -3.90 9.73
C ALA A 177 11.04 -4.05 8.84
N GLY A 178 11.16 -4.68 7.65
CA GLY A 178 10.03 -4.94 6.74
C GLY A 178 9.85 -3.90 5.63
N TYR A 179 10.77 -2.95 5.49
CA TYR A 179 10.79 -1.99 4.38
C TYR A 179 11.68 -2.48 3.23
N VAL A 180 11.57 -1.82 2.09
CA VAL A 180 12.44 -2.09 0.94
C VAL A 180 13.63 -1.15 0.96
N GLN A 181 14.82 -1.72 0.77
CA GLN A 181 16.08 -0.98 0.71
C GLN A 181 16.05 0.05 -0.43
N ASN A 182 16.70 1.19 -0.20
CA ASN A 182 16.79 2.25 -1.21
C ASN A 182 18.14 2.20 -1.97
N TYR A 183 19.15 1.56 -1.39
CA TYR A 183 20.50 1.42 -1.94
C TYR A 183 20.85 -0.05 -2.19
#